data_73a4ff7e67922315cc5bc6a767783268
#
_entry.id   73a4ff7e67922315cc5bc6a767783268
#
_cell.length_a   1.000
_cell.length_b   1.000
_cell.length_c   1.000
_cell.angle_alpha   90.00
_cell.angle_beta   90.00
_cell.angle_gamma   90.00
#
_symmetry.space_group_name_H-M   'P 1'
#
loop_
_entity.id
_entity.type
_entity.pdbx_description
1 polymer ?
#
loop_
_entity_poly.entity_id
_entity_poly.type
_entity_poly.pdbx_seq_one_letter_code
_entity_poly.pdbx_strand_id
1 'polypeptide(L)'
;CNSYAIRNVIIVLGSHDDNILNERVDSTINYIINNSDDQSTLYLSGGVKEAFDNDYSESESEAFKMNKIFSSNYDVEIVQDQLAKNTAENFAYLKQWIYANFSLDSLPNVIVSTSDFHKDRAELIFNGIFPEIQPVWNLSISKCVSCWNDEHIHIKNVQNDILKTHYIRNM
;
A
#
# COMPACT_ATOMS: atom_id res chain seq x y z
N CYS A 1 -5.79 2.07 -34.25
CA CYS A 1 -5.74 3.03 -33.14
C CYS A 1 -5.35 2.28 -31.89
N ASN A 2 -4.06 2.37 -31.50
CA ASN A 2 -3.64 1.87 -30.22
C ASN A 2 -4.19 2.82 -29.15
N SER A 3 -5.33 2.47 -28.55
CA SER A 3 -5.72 3.11 -27.32
C SER A 3 -4.70 2.69 -26.26
N TYR A 4 -3.85 3.60 -25.85
CA TYR A 4 -3.00 3.39 -24.69
C TYR A 4 -3.91 3.33 -23.48
N ALA A 5 -4.22 2.11 -23.02
CA ALA A 5 -4.94 1.93 -21.76
C ALA A 5 -4.11 2.56 -20.64
N ILE A 6 -4.74 3.40 -19.81
CA ILE A 6 -4.10 3.97 -18.62
C ILE A 6 -3.79 2.81 -17.69
N ARG A 7 -2.52 2.68 -17.32
CA ARG A 7 -2.06 1.62 -16.43
C ARG A 7 -1.95 2.18 -15.02
N ASN A 8 -2.75 1.62 -14.13
CA ASN A 8 -2.77 2.00 -12.72
C ASN A 8 -2.21 0.88 -11.85
N VAL A 9 -1.43 1.24 -10.87
CA VAL A 9 -1.06 0.37 -9.76
C VAL A 9 -1.69 0.95 -8.50
N ILE A 10 -2.57 0.18 -7.88
CA ILE A 10 -3.22 0.56 -6.64
C ILE A 10 -2.52 -0.19 -5.51
N ILE A 11 -1.73 0.51 -4.72
CA ILE A 11 -1.17 -0.08 -3.51
C ILE A 11 -2.16 0.08 -2.37
N VAL A 12 -2.56 -1.04 -1.78
CA VAL A 12 -3.41 -1.06 -0.59
C VAL A 12 -2.53 -1.35 0.61
N LEU A 13 -2.43 -0.39 1.52
CA LEU A 13 -1.66 -0.56 2.74
C LEU A 13 -2.45 -1.40 3.75
N GLY A 14 -1.88 -2.52 4.15
CA GLY A 14 -2.49 -3.37 5.17
C GLY A 14 -2.49 -2.74 6.55
N SER A 15 -3.19 -3.36 7.46
CA SER A 15 -3.22 -3.02 8.89
C SER A 15 -3.38 -4.29 9.69
N HIS A 16 -2.78 -4.33 10.88
CA HIS A 16 -3.02 -5.41 11.83
C HIS A 16 -4.37 -5.30 12.54
N ASP A 17 -5.01 -4.13 12.45
CA ASP A 17 -6.39 -3.94 12.91
C ASP A 17 -7.35 -4.32 11.78
N ASP A 18 -8.16 -5.34 12.00
CA ASP A 18 -9.06 -5.88 10.97
C ASP A 18 -10.11 -4.88 10.51
N ASN A 19 -10.57 -3.99 11.39
CA ASN A 19 -11.54 -2.96 11.03
C ASN A 19 -10.92 -1.94 10.08
N ILE A 20 -9.70 -1.49 10.36
CA ILE A 20 -8.96 -0.55 9.50
C ILE A 20 -8.64 -1.22 8.16
N LEU A 21 -8.20 -2.48 8.17
CA LEU A 21 -7.93 -3.23 6.95
C LEU A 21 -9.19 -3.31 6.07
N ASN A 22 -10.33 -3.66 6.66
CA ASN A 22 -11.59 -3.76 5.93
C ASN A 22 -12.06 -2.41 5.38
N GLU A 23 -11.90 -1.32 6.13
CA GLU A 23 -12.21 0.03 5.64
C GLU A 23 -11.38 0.38 4.40
N ARG A 24 -10.09 0.05 4.40
CA ARG A 24 -9.20 0.30 3.25
C ARG A 24 -9.56 -0.56 2.05
N VAL A 25 -9.92 -1.83 2.28
CA VAL A 25 -10.38 -2.73 1.22
C VAL A 25 -11.67 -2.21 0.59
N ASP A 26 -12.65 -1.84 1.40
CA ASP A 26 -13.94 -1.33 0.91
C ASP A 26 -13.77 -0.04 0.10
N SER A 27 -12.93 0.88 0.57
CA SER A 27 -12.60 2.11 -0.14
C SER A 27 -11.91 1.83 -1.48
N THR A 28 -11.04 0.82 -1.53
CA THR A 28 -10.36 0.40 -2.75
C THR A 28 -11.33 -0.21 -3.75
N ILE A 29 -12.27 -1.02 -3.29
CA ILE A 29 -13.32 -1.60 -4.13
C ILE A 29 -14.15 -0.48 -4.79
N ASN A 30 -14.55 0.53 -4.03
CA ASN A 30 -15.28 1.67 -4.56
C ASN A 30 -14.46 2.43 -5.61
N TYR A 31 -13.16 2.58 -5.38
CA TYR A 31 -12.27 3.21 -6.37
C TYR A 31 -12.23 2.41 -7.68
N ILE A 32 -12.10 1.09 -7.60
CA ILE A 32 -12.06 0.21 -8.78
C ILE A 32 -13.38 0.31 -9.56
N ILE A 33 -14.52 0.28 -8.89
CA ILE A 33 -15.85 0.39 -9.52
C ILE A 33 -15.98 1.73 -10.24
N ASN A 34 -15.56 2.82 -9.62
CA ASN A 34 -15.68 4.17 -10.19
C ASN A 34 -14.67 4.44 -11.30
N ASN A 35 -13.66 3.61 -11.47
CA ASN A 35 -12.61 3.73 -12.49
C ASN A 35 -12.49 2.43 -13.30
N SER A 36 -13.60 1.80 -13.61
CA SER A 36 -13.66 0.47 -14.25
C SER A 36 -13.07 0.43 -15.67
N ASP A 37 -12.94 1.58 -16.33
CA ASP A 37 -12.35 1.65 -17.67
C ASP A 37 -10.82 1.61 -17.65
N ASP A 38 -10.20 1.81 -16.49
CA ASP A 38 -8.77 1.79 -16.33
C ASP A 38 -8.27 0.36 -16.13
N GLN A 39 -7.10 0.05 -16.70
CA GLN A 39 -6.40 -1.19 -16.41
C GLN A 39 -5.66 -1.05 -15.08
N SER A 40 -6.06 -1.80 -14.09
CA SER A 40 -5.51 -1.70 -12.73
C SER A 40 -4.87 -3.02 -12.28
N THR A 41 -3.74 -2.88 -11.59
CA THR A 41 -3.13 -3.95 -10.82
C THR A 41 -3.24 -3.59 -9.35
N LEU A 42 -3.72 -4.51 -8.53
CA LEU A 42 -3.73 -4.37 -7.08
C LEU A 42 -2.41 -4.86 -6.52
N TYR A 43 -1.71 -3.98 -5.82
CA TYR A 43 -0.51 -4.31 -5.07
C TYR A 43 -0.86 -4.30 -3.58
N LEU A 44 -1.07 -5.49 -3.01
CA LEU A 44 -1.48 -5.64 -1.63
C LEU A 44 -0.24 -5.75 -0.75
N SER A 45 -0.04 -4.79 0.13
CA SER A 45 1.21 -4.66 0.88
C SER A 45 0.99 -4.75 2.39
N GLY A 46 1.66 -5.69 3.01
CA GLY A 46 1.66 -5.87 4.45
C GLY A 46 2.04 -7.28 4.85
N GLY A 47 3.04 -7.39 5.71
CA GLY A 47 3.53 -8.65 6.22
C GLY A 47 2.79 -9.13 7.46
N VAL A 48 3.45 -10.01 8.20
CA VAL A 48 2.97 -10.54 9.48
C VAL A 48 3.37 -9.58 10.59
N LYS A 49 2.47 -9.37 11.55
CA LYS A 49 2.76 -8.55 12.74
C LYS A 49 3.79 -9.27 13.63
N GLU A 50 4.95 -8.67 13.80
CA GLU A 50 6.05 -9.26 14.57
C GLU A 50 5.84 -9.31 16.09
N ALA A 51 4.98 -8.43 16.63
CA ALA A 51 5.18 -7.97 17.99
C ALA A 51 4.70 -8.91 19.09
N PHE A 52 3.83 -9.89 18.84
CA PHE A 52 3.18 -10.62 19.92
C PHE A 52 2.93 -12.10 19.67
N ASP A 53 3.40 -12.65 18.57
CA ASP A 53 3.13 -14.03 18.22
C ASP A 53 4.44 -14.82 18.17
N ASN A 54 4.61 -15.73 19.11
CA ASN A 54 5.73 -16.66 19.13
C ASN A 54 5.55 -17.78 18.10
N ASP A 55 4.42 -17.79 17.39
CA ASP A 55 4.10 -18.79 16.39
C ASP A 55 3.76 -18.13 15.04
N TYR A 56 4.81 -17.74 14.32
CA TYR A 56 4.72 -17.14 12.98
C TYR A 56 4.08 -18.08 11.95
N SER A 57 4.01 -19.39 12.23
CA SER A 57 3.52 -20.36 11.26
C SER A 57 2.00 -20.32 11.04
N GLU A 58 1.26 -19.72 11.98
CA GLU A 58 -0.20 -19.62 11.92
C GLU A 58 -0.71 -18.20 11.62
N SER A 59 0.18 -17.20 11.62
CA SER A 59 -0.20 -15.81 11.39
C SER A 59 -0.27 -15.50 9.91
N GLU A 60 -1.45 -15.12 9.42
CA GLU A 60 -1.64 -14.68 8.04
C GLU A 60 -1.09 -13.26 7.87
N SER A 61 -0.36 -13.02 6.77
CA SER A 61 0.06 -11.67 6.39
C SER A 61 -1.15 -10.78 6.09
N GLU A 62 -0.99 -9.48 6.26
CA GLU A 62 -2.03 -8.51 5.90
C GLU A 62 -2.37 -8.57 4.42
N ALA A 63 -1.36 -8.73 3.56
CA ALA A 63 -1.55 -8.90 2.13
C ALA A 63 -2.39 -10.14 1.80
N PHE A 64 -2.15 -11.24 2.49
CA PHE A 64 -2.91 -12.48 2.29
C PHE A 64 -4.38 -12.32 2.70
N LYS A 65 -4.63 -11.66 3.84
CA LYS A 65 -6.01 -11.36 4.28
C LYS A 65 -6.76 -10.52 3.27
N MET A 66 -6.13 -9.48 2.75
CA MET A 66 -6.73 -8.63 1.72
C MET A 66 -6.99 -9.41 0.43
N ASN A 67 -6.04 -10.26 0.03
CA ASN A 67 -6.19 -11.07 -1.19
C ASN A 67 -7.43 -11.97 -1.14
N LYS A 68 -7.74 -12.56 0.00
CA LYS A 68 -8.95 -13.37 0.15
C LYS A 68 -10.21 -12.59 -0.17
N ILE A 69 -10.27 -11.32 0.22
CA ILE A 69 -11.44 -10.46 -0.01
C ILE A 69 -11.54 -10.08 -1.49
N PHE A 70 -10.45 -9.61 -2.08
CA PHE A 70 -10.45 -9.16 -3.47
C PHE A 70 -10.64 -10.30 -4.47
N SER A 71 -9.95 -11.41 -4.30
CA SER A 71 -9.97 -12.52 -5.27
C SER A 71 -11.32 -13.23 -5.36
N SER A 72 -12.13 -13.18 -4.31
CA SER A 72 -13.46 -13.78 -4.33
C SER A 72 -14.51 -12.90 -5.03
N ASN A 73 -14.23 -11.63 -5.30
CA ASN A 73 -15.22 -10.67 -5.77
C ASN A 73 -14.85 -9.95 -7.07
N TYR A 74 -13.60 -9.94 -7.48
CA TYR A 74 -13.12 -9.11 -8.59
C TYR A 74 -12.09 -9.83 -9.44
N ASP A 75 -12.23 -9.66 -10.76
CA ASP A 75 -11.27 -10.17 -11.74
C ASP A 75 -10.24 -9.04 -12.04
N VAL A 76 -9.24 -8.93 -11.19
CA VAL A 76 -8.13 -8.00 -11.32
C VAL A 76 -6.82 -8.71 -11.09
N GLU A 77 -5.76 -8.21 -11.70
CA GLU A 77 -4.41 -8.70 -11.40
C GLU A 77 -4.03 -8.31 -9.97
N ILE A 78 -3.56 -9.27 -9.18
CA ILE A 78 -3.18 -9.07 -7.79
C ILE A 78 -1.73 -9.47 -7.59
N VAL A 79 -0.98 -8.56 -6.98
CA VAL A 79 0.39 -8.80 -6.50
C VAL A 79 0.38 -8.68 -4.99
N GLN A 80 1.03 -9.61 -4.29
CA GLN A 80 1.12 -9.60 -2.84
C GLN A 80 2.55 -9.31 -2.39
N ASP A 81 2.71 -8.30 -1.54
CA ASP A 81 3.92 -8.07 -0.75
C ASP A 81 3.65 -8.51 0.69
N GLN A 82 4.24 -9.62 1.08
CA GLN A 82 4.11 -10.19 2.42
C GLN A 82 5.31 -9.89 3.31
N LEU A 83 6.24 -9.05 2.86
CA LEU A 83 7.49 -8.77 3.56
C LEU A 83 7.48 -7.45 4.32
N ALA A 84 6.73 -6.47 3.84
CA ALA A 84 6.74 -5.13 4.42
C ALA A 84 6.22 -5.13 5.86
N LYS A 85 7.00 -4.55 6.77
CA LYS A 85 6.69 -4.48 8.20
C LYS A 85 6.22 -3.10 8.65
N ASN A 86 6.39 -2.09 7.80
CA ASN A 86 6.02 -0.70 8.09
C ASN A 86 5.76 0.05 6.78
N THR A 87 5.29 1.29 6.88
CA THR A 87 4.93 2.08 5.70
C THR A 87 6.10 2.37 4.77
N ALA A 88 7.29 2.62 5.32
CA ALA A 88 8.47 2.86 4.50
C ALA A 88 8.83 1.61 3.67
N GLU A 89 8.74 0.44 4.26
CA GLU A 89 8.97 -0.83 3.54
C GLU A 89 7.88 -1.09 2.50
N ASN A 90 6.62 -0.76 2.80
CA ASN A 90 5.55 -0.85 1.81
C ASN A 90 5.92 -0.13 0.51
N PHE A 91 6.39 1.11 0.61
CA PHE A 91 6.75 1.91 -0.56
C PHE A 91 8.09 1.51 -1.18
N ALA A 92 9.04 1.06 -0.39
CA ALA A 92 10.33 0.60 -0.92
C ALA A 92 10.17 -0.69 -1.75
N TYR A 93 9.39 -1.65 -1.29
CA TYR A 93 9.10 -2.86 -2.06
C TYR A 93 8.24 -2.56 -3.29
N LEU A 94 7.30 -1.63 -3.19
CA LEU A 94 6.53 -1.15 -4.35
C LEU A 94 7.45 -0.57 -5.42
N LYS A 95 8.37 0.30 -5.03
CA LYS A 95 9.34 0.91 -5.95
C LYS A 95 10.18 -0.15 -6.65
N GLN A 96 10.69 -1.11 -5.91
CA GLN A 96 11.46 -2.22 -6.46
C GLN A 96 10.64 -3.01 -7.49
N TRP A 97 9.39 -3.31 -7.17
CA TRP A 97 8.49 -4.05 -8.05
C TRP A 97 8.15 -3.25 -9.32
N ILE A 98 7.86 -1.95 -9.18
CA ILE A 98 7.55 -1.10 -10.34
C ILE A 98 8.74 -1.05 -11.30
N TYR A 99 9.95 -0.83 -10.81
CA TYR A 99 11.13 -0.79 -11.67
C TYR A 99 11.47 -2.14 -12.31
N ALA A 100 11.06 -3.23 -11.72
CA ALA A 100 11.22 -4.57 -12.29
C ALA A 100 10.18 -4.88 -13.39
N ASN A 101 9.02 -4.22 -13.39
CA ASN A 101 7.89 -4.57 -14.24
C ASN A 101 7.48 -3.49 -15.24
N PHE A 102 8.00 -2.27 -15.12
CA PHE A 102 7.68 -1.14 -15.99
C PHE A 102 8.94 -0.48 -16.52
N SER A 103 8.85 0.07 -17.73
CA SER A 103 9.91 0.88 -18.30
C SER A 103 9.97 2.25 -17.61
N LEU A 104 11.17 2.80 -17.45
CA LEU A 104 11.36 4.16 -16.89
C LEU A 104 10.65 5.24 -17.70
N ASP A 105 10.48 5.02 -19.00
CA ASP A 105 9.79 5.96 -19.90
C ASP A 105 8.26 5.82 -19.85
N SER A 106 7.75 4.79 -19.17
CA SER A 106 6.33 4.46 -19.15
C SER A 106 5.93 3.92 -17.76
N LEU A 107 6.17 4.72 -16.72
CA LEU A 107 5.78 4.37 -15.37
C LEU A 107 4.25 4.43 -15.22
N PRO A 108 3.68 3.57 -14.38
CA PRO A 108 2.23 3.57 -14.14
C PRO A 108 1.81 4.76 -13.30
N ASN A 109 0.52 5.06 -13.31
CA ASN A 109 -0.08 5.89 -12.26
C ASN A 109 -0.13 5.06 -10.98
N VAL A 110 0.23 5.67 -9.85
CA VAL A 110 0.16 5.03 -8.54
C VAL A 110 -0.95 5.65 -7.72
N ILE A 111 -1.84 4.81 -7.24
CA ILE A 111 -2.90 5.19 -6.31
C ILE A 111 -2.55 4.54 -4.97
N VAL A 112 -2.46 5.34 -3.91
CA VAL A 112 -2.23 4.83 -2.54
C VAL A 112 -3.55 4.77 -1.81
N SER A 113 -3.96 3.56 -1.46
CA SER A 113 -5.19 3.32 -0.70
C SER A 113 -4.85 3.08 0.76
N THR A 114 -5.24 4.00 1.62
CA THR A 114 -4.94 3.98 3.06
C THR A 114 -6.00 4.75 3.83
N SER A 115 -5.82 4.87 5.14
CA SER A 115 -6.73 5.62 6.01
C SER A 115 -6.43 7.11 6.01
N ASP A 116 -7.44 7.91 6.25
CA ASP A 116 -7.36 9.37 6.32
C ASP A 116 -6.35 9.85 7.38
N PHE A 117 -6.34 9.24 8.57
CA PHE A 117 -5.40 9.62 9.62
C PHE A 117 -3.94 9.36 9.26
N HIS A 118 -3.67 8.46 8.32
CA HIS A 118 -2.33 8.04 7.94
C HIS A 118 -1.72 8.87 6.81
N LYS A 119 -2.53 9.64 6.10
CA LYS A 119 -2.17 10.29 4.84
C LYS A 119 -0.94 11.19 4.95
N ASP A 120 -0.89 12.06 5.95
CA ASP A 120 0.21 13.04 6.05
C ASP A 120 1.56 12.34 6.24
N ARG A 121 1.63 11.37 7.13
CA ARG A 121 2.85 10.60 7.36
C ARG A 121 3.21 9.74 6.14
N ALA A 122 2.24 9.08 5.55
CA ALA A 122 2.46 8.26 4.36
C ALA A 122 2.97 9.09 3.18
N GLU A 123 2.46 10.30 3.00
CA GLU A 123 2.92 11.20 1.93
C GLU A 123 4.39 11.61 2.12
N LEU A 124 4.78 11.96 3.33
CA LEU A 124 6.18 12.27 3.64
C LEU A 124 7.11 11.09 3.32
N ILE A 125 6.69 9.89 3.70
CA ILE A 125 7.46 8.67 3.45
C ILE A 125 7.52 8.36 1.95
N PHE A 126 6.39 8.44 1.26
CA PHE A 126 6.34 8.19 -0.17
C PHE A 126 7.28 9.14 -0.94
N ASN A 127 7.20 10.43 -0.65
CA ASN A 127 8.05 11.45 -1.30
C ASN A 127 9.54 11.22 -1.02
N GLY A 128 9.88 10.70 0.15
CA GLY A 128 11.26 10.38 0.49
C GLY A 128 11.80 9.12 -0.20
N ILE A 129 10.92 8.17 -0.52
CA ILE A 129 11.30 6.90 -1.12
C ILE A 129 11.14 6.90 -2.63
N PHE A 130 10.04 7.44 -3.11
CA PHE A 130 9.66 7.38 -4.53
C PHE A 130 9.30 8.76 -5.09
N PRO A 131 10.25 9.73 -5.08
CA PRO A 131 9.97 11.10 -5.53
C PRO A 131 9.65 11.20 -7.02
N GLU A 132 9.98 10.18 -7.81
CA GLU A 132 9.76 10.17 -9.25
C GLU A 132 8.29 10.05 -9.65
N ILE A 133 7.43 9.62 -8.72
CA ILE A 133 5.99 9.47 -8.96
C ILE A 133 5.22 10.39 -8.01
N GLN A 134 4.22 11.08 -8.56
CA GLN A 134 3.24 11.83 -7.80
C GLN A 134 2.01 10.94 -7.61
N PRO A 135 1.78 10.36 -6.42
CA PRO A 135 0.67 9.44 -6.23
C PRO A 135 -0.66 10.16 -6.10
N VAL A 136 -1.73 9.44 -6.41
CA VAL A 136 -3.11 9.81 -6.06
C VAL A 136 -3.49 9.09 -4.77
N TRP A 137 -4.18 9.77 -3.88
CA TRP A 137 -4.58 9.23 -2.58
C TRP A 137 -6.04 8.81 -2.60
N ASN A 138 -6.29 7.55 -2.30
CA ASN A 138 -7.63 7.01 -2.08
C ASN A 138 -7.78 6.72 -0.59
N LEU A 139 -8.48 7.60 0.12
CA LEU A 139 -8.53 7.56 1.58
C LEU A 139 -9.84 6.97 2.09
N SER A 140 -9.72 5.99 2.98
CA SER A 140 -10.86 5.53 3.78
C SER A 140 -11.06 6.44 4.98
N ILE A 141 -12.31 6.66 5.36
CA ILE A 141 -12.66 7.43 6.54
C ILE A 141 -12.64 6.49 7.75
N SER A 142 -11.76 6.76 8.70
CA SER A 142 -11.63 5.94 9.90
C SER A 142 -12.24 6.63 11.11
N LYS A 143 -12.93 5.85 11.95
CA LYS A 143 -13.48 6.30 13.23
C LYS A 143 -12.48 6.15 14.38
N CYS A 144 -11.25 5.75 14.10
CA CYS A 144 -10.23 5.51 15.11
C CYS A 144 -9.63 6.82 15.64
N VAL A 145 -10.17 7.33 16.75
CA VAL A 145 -9.66 8.56 17.39
C VAL A 145 -8.22 8.38 17.89
N SER A 146 -7.91 7.24 18.50
CA SER A 146 -6.55 6.95 18.98
C SER A 146 -5.53 6.89 17.84
N CYS A 147 -5.93 6.47 16.65
CA CYS A 147 -5.06 6.44 15.49
C CYS A 147 -4.59 7.86 15.10
N TRP A 148 -5.48 8.84 15.13
CA TRP A 148 -5.13 10.24 14.88
C TRP A 148 -4.12 10.76 15.91
N ASN A 149 -4.29 10.42 17.17
CA ASN A 149 -3.39 10.82 18.23
C ASN A 149 -2.01 10.16 18.09
N ASP A 150 -1.97 8.91 17.73
CA ASP A 150 -0.72 8.14 17.59
C ASP A 150 0.13 8.66 16.41
N GLU A 151 -0.49 9.24 15.38
CA GLU A 151 0.24 9.78 14.23
C GLU A 151 1.18 10.93 14.62
N HIS A 152 0.84 11.73 15.62
CA HIS A 152 1.73 12.78 16.13
C HIS A 152 3.05 12.24 16.67
N ILE A 153 3.03 11.02 17.18
CA ILE A 153 4.24 10.33 17.69
C ILE A 153 5.00 9.71 16.52
N HIS A 154 4.32 9.01 15.62
CA HIS A 154 4.94 8.29 14.52
C HIS A 154 5.59 9.21 13.48
N ILE A 155 5.02 10.38 13.25
CA ILE A 155 5.55 11.31 12.24
C ILE A 155 6.99 11.77 12.54
N LYS A 156 7.38 11.75 13.81
CA LYS A 156 8.75 12.12 14.23
C LYS A 156 9.81 11.11 13.77
N ASN A 157 9.41 9.90 13.42
CA ASN A 157 10.32 8.82 13.05
C ASN A 157 10.45 8.64 11.54
N VAL A 158 9.80 9.49 10.73
CA VAL A 158 9.74 9.35 9.27
C VAL A 158 11.13 9.23 8.65
N GLN A 159 12.07 10.10 9.02
CA GLN A 159 13.42 10.07 8.44
C GLN A 159 14.17 8.78 8.76
N ASN A 160 14.08 8.29 10.00
CA ASN A 160 14.67 7.01 10.38
C ASN A 160 14.04 5.85 9.62
N ASP A 161 12.73 5.86 9.46
CA ASP A 161 12.02 4.80 8.74
C ASP A 161 12.44 4.75 7.27
N ILE A 162 12.62 5.91 6.63
CA ILE A 162 13.12 6.01 5.27
C ILE A 162 14.56 5.47 5.17
N LEU A 163 15.44 5.86 6.09
CA LEU A 163 16.83 5.41 6.09
C LEU A 163 16.94 3.89 6.25
N LYS A 164 16.10 3.28 7.06
CA LYS A 164 16.09 1.84 7.28
C LYS A 164 15.68 1.02 6.05
N THR A 165 15.11 1.63 5.02
CA THR A 165 14.76 0.94 3.77
C THR A 165 15.88 0.91 2.75
N HIS A 166 17.04 1.44 3.08
CA HIS A 166 18.17 1.58 2.15
C HIS A 166 18.55 0.24 1.49
N TYR A 167 18.55 -0.84 2.26
CA TYR A 167 18.86 -2.18 1.77
C TYR A 167 17.90 -2.67 0.68
N ILE A 168 16.63 -2.28 0.74
CA ILE A 168 15.62 -2.65 -0.28
C ILE A 168 15.85 -1.86 -1.57
N ARG A 169 16.13 -0.56 -1.43
CA ARG A 169 16.27 0.34 -2.58
C ARG A 169 17.51 0.07 -3.43
N ASN A 170 18.51 -0.56 -2.85
CA ASN A 170 19.79 -0.87 -3.50
C ASN A 170 19.90 -2.32 -3.99
N MET A 171 18.83 -3.09 -3.84
CA MET A 171 18.80 -4.44 -4.38
C MET A 171 18.49 -4.50 -5.86
#